data_f2e4634dd952912fcf7329b487d4332a
#
_entry.id   f2e4634dd952912fcf7329b487d4332a
#
_cell.length_a   1.000
_cell.length_b   1.000
_cell.length_c   1.000
_cell.angle_alpha   90.00
_cell.angle_beta   90.00
_cell.angle_gamma   90.00
#
_symmetry.space_group_name_H-M   'P 1'
#
loop_
_entity.id
_entity.type
_entity.pdbx_description
1 polymer ?
#
loop_
_entity_poly.entity_id
_entity_poly.type
_entity_poly.pdbx_seq_one_letter_code
_entity_poly.pdbx_strand_id
1 'polypeptide(L)'
;MKRVFIIIAALLALVMAFTACGSQAPAATTAAPATEAATTAATTAAATEAATTAAATTAAAATTHATAAATAATTTSGTTAAIAAAEAPELIWFMGLPGVVPSDQAMVEAALNEISVPMIGARMKTIFMDNQQTMLAMSSGEYFDIAFTCEWHNYYATQSYAGYFADITDLLPEVTPALWSDMPPVVWDGARVNGRIYGVPVKKDYAAEMFWRFDKDLYEDLGMDIPDTMSFFEIEPYLTAGKQAYDDGNPLAKVPAPLSIARGGIGGMTSHFDMINPQAMLGIPYSALGTENENTVTFVVEHPDVLERLEAAHNWYNAGYINPDALQLDAAPAQYTVSPGQGFYGADAIWTGAVGYPIQISKFSGPYLSTASIRGSLNAFSARSPHVDLGIKLQELISTNQDYRDILRYGVMGVHWNVTSEGLAHRTQAGRDGYSVWPFSQGSYALSRVEDAEGVTVDPNMWEVIFSGYVDAKATRSIGFSFDPINVEAEIGSLQAIKDKYWEGLSTGTFNPKDTIESYVAEAETAGIRRVIEECQRQLDEFLATY
;
A
#
# COMPACT_ATOMS: atom_id res chain seq x y z
N MET A 1 19.53 -15.47 -36.75
CA MET A 1 20.18 -14.85 -35.59
C MET A 1 20.91 -13.52 -35.90
N LYS A 2 21.59 -13.29 -36.99
CA LYS A 2 22.28 -11.99 -37.28
C LYS A 2 21.36 -10.82 -37.68
N ARG A 3 20.13 -11.06 -38.14
CA ARG A 3 19.16 -9.98 -38.52
C ARG A 3 18.31 -9.46 -37.37
N VAL A 4 18.17 -10.21 -36.30
CA VAL A 4 17.42 -9.81 -35.09
C VAL A 4 18.27 -8.88 -34.20
N PHE A 5 19.57 -9.08 -34.14
CA PHE A 5 20.49 -8.20 -33.41
C PHE A 5 20.64 -6.79 -34.00
N ILE A 6 20.42 -6.63 -35.30
CA ILE A 6 20.52 -5.33 -35.97
C ILE A 6 19.27 -4.46 -35.70
N ILE A 7 18.11 -5.08 -35.51
CA ILE A 7 16.86 -4.36 -35.23
C ILE A 7 16.84 -3.89 -33.77
N ILE A 8 17.34 -4.67 -32.84
CA ILE A 8 17.42 -4.29 -31.42
C ILE A 8 18.45 -3.16 -31.19
N ALA A 9 19.57 -3.18 -31.92
CA ALA A 9 20.56 -2.11 -31.85
C ALA A 9 20.09 -0.79 -32.49
N ALA A 10 19.16 -0.84 -33.45
CA ALA A 10 18.59 0.34 -34.08
C ALA A 10 17.51 0.99 -33.19
N LEU A 11 16.75 0.21 -32.40
CA LEU A 11 15.78 0.72 -31.44
C LEU A 11 16.44 1.37 -30.20
N LEU A 12 17.55 0.82 -29.71
CA LEU A 12 18.31 1.44 -28.61
C LEU A 12 19.02 2.76 -29.03
N ALA A 13 19.38 2.91 -30.29
CA ALA A 13 19.98 4.15 -30.80
C ALA A 13 18.94 5.28 -31.01
N LEU A 14 17.65 4.94 -31.17
CA LEU A 14 16.58 5.92 -31.36
C LEU A 14 16.11 6.52 -30.02
N VAL A 15 16.22 5.79 -28.92
CA VAL A 15 15.85 6.28 -27.57
C VAL A 15 16.90 7.26 -27.01
N MET A 16 18.15 7.22 -27.48
CA MET A 16 19.20 8.14 -27.03
C MET A 16 19.29 9.45 -27.84
N ALA A 17 18.50 9.62 -28.90
CA ALA A 17 18.55 10.81 -29.75
C ALA A 17 17.52 11.90 -29.39
N PHE A 18 16.62 11.67 -28.44
CA PHE A 18 15.57 12.63 -28.03
C PHE A 18 15.86 13.38 -26.71
N THR A 19 17.04 13.23 -26.09
CA THR A 19 17.41 13.93 -24.86
C THR A 19 18.40 15.09 -25.04
N ALA A 20 18.56 15.61 -26.27
CA ALA A 20 19.45 16.74 -26.53
C ALA A 20 18.75 17.81 -27.37
N CYS A 21 17.84 18.58 -26.79
CA CYS A 21 17.51 19.91 -27.26
C CYS A 21 17.12 20.77 -26.06
N GLY A 22 18.10 21.52 -25.56
CA GLY A 22 17.94 22.49 -24.50
C GLY A 22 17.20 23.74 -25.00
N SER A 23 16.40 24.32 -24.17
CA SER A 23 15.95 25.71 -24.28
C SER A 23 16.70 26.59 -23.29
N GLN A 24 17.43 27.55 -23.84
CA GLN A 24 18.08 28.65 -23.13
C GLN A 24 17.05 29.56 -22.47
N ALA A 25 17.27 29.89 -21.21
CA ALA A 25 16.64 31.02 -20.54
C ALA A 25 17.46 32.31 -20.76
N PRO A 26 16.84 33.49 -20.89
CA PRO A 26 17.58 34.74 -21.02
C PRO A 26 18.06 35.28 -19.68
N ALA A 27 19.26 35.85 -19.73
CA ALA A 27 19.95 36.51 -18.64
C ALA A 27 19.26 37.83 -18.24
N ALA A 28 19.18 38.11 -16.94
CA ALA A 28 19.00 39.45 -16.42
C ALA A 28 20.04 39.74 -15.32
N THR A 29 20.64 40.85 -15.49
CA THR A 29 21.83 41.46 -14.89
C THR A 29 21.58 42.14 -13.54
N THR A 30 22.67 42.20 -12.72
CA THR A 30 23.09 43.24 -11.73
C THR A 30 22.32 43.23 -10.38
N ALA A 31 22.94 43.42 -9.24
CA ALA A 31 24.27 43.67 -8.71
C ALA A 31 24.26 43.39 -7.20
N ALA A 32 25.41 43.02 -6.67
CA ALA A 32 25.69 42.94 -5.24
C ALA A 32 25.92 44.38 -4.65
N PRO A 33 26.02 44.58 -3.32
CA PRO A 33 27.25 44.19 -2.67
C PRO A 33 27.14 43.61 -1.24
N ALA A 34 28.28 43.08 -0.87
CA ALA A 34 28.74 42.44 0.32
C ALA A 34 28.75 43.30 1.61
N THR A 35 28.81 42.63 2.76
CA THR A 35 29.76 42.87 3.89
C THR A 35 29.62 41.68 4.84
N GLU A 36 30.64 40.81 4.97
CA GLU A 36 31.66 40.75 6.03
C GLU A 36 31.11 40.99 7.45
N ALA A 37 31.41 40.24 8.46
CA ALA A 37 32.58 39.51 8.93
C ALA A 37 32.17 38.57 10.05
N ALA A 38 32.73 37.45 10.11
CA ALA A 38 33.95 37.05 10.80
C ALA A 38 33.81 36.56 12.24
N THR A 39 34.27 35.35 12.39
CA THR A 39 35.27 34.82 13.35
C THR A 39 34.82 34.59 14.79
N THR A 40 35.06 33.53 15.35
CA THR A 40 36.13 32.68 15.86
C THR A 40 35.58 31.96 17.08
N ALA A 41 35.90 30.86 17.52
CA ALA A 41 36.98 29.95 17.59
C ALA A 41 36.68 28.88 18.62
N ALA A 42 37.21 27.73 18.35
CA ALA A 42 37.46 26.58 19.17
C ALA A 42 37.96 26.84 20.61
N THR A 43 37.72 25.83 21.47
CA THR A 43 38.74 25.15 22.29
C THR A 43 38.09 24.09 23.18
N THR A 44 38.41 22.87 22.95
CA THR A 44 39.30 21.90 23.62
C THR A 44 39.02 21.56 25.07
N ALA A 45 38.76 20.25 25.25
CA ALA A 45 39.38 19.30 26.18
C ALA A 45 39.14 19.42 27.69
N ALA A 46 38.72 18.35 28.31
CA ALA A 46 39.61 17.45 29.00
C ALA A 46 38.84 16.35 29.76
N ALA A 47 39.36 15.19 29.69
CA ALA A 47 39.03 14.03 30.50
C ALA A 47 39.40 14.19 31.96
N THR A 48 38.65 13.51 32.87
CA THR A 48 39.25 13.04 34.13
C THR A 48 38.56 11.78 34.61
N GLU A 49 39.32 10.72 34.71
CA GLU A 49 39.07 9.47 35.44
C GLU A 49 39.02 9.72 36.97
N ALA A 50 38.31 8.84 37.63
CA ALA A 50 38.65 8.17 38.91
C ALA A 50 37.40 7.49 39.47
N ALA A 51 37.28 6.22 39.49
CA ALA A 51 37.87 5.16 40.32
C ALA A 51 37.27 5.04 41.74
N THR A 52 36.76 3.79 41.96
CA THR A 52 36.68 3.01 43.21
C THR A 52 35.72 3.47 44.31
N THR A 53 34.84 2.59 44.82
CA THR A 53 35.17 1.53 45.80
C THR A 53 33.98 0.63 46.06
N ALA A 54 34.31 -0.63 46.36
CA ALA A 54 33.47 -1.73 46.75
C ALA A 54 32.91 -1.62 48.19
N ALA A 55 31.80 -2.26 48.45
CA ALA A 55 31.52 -2.90 49.74
C ALA A 55 30.60 -4.11 49.54
N ALA A 56 31.14 -5.24 49.89
CA ALA A 56 30.46 -6.51 50.07
C ALA A 56 29.81 -6.58 51.45
N THR A 57 28.79 -7.41 51.62
CA THR A 57 28.68 -8.42 52.68
C THR A 57 27.31 -9.10 52.65
N THR A 58 27.33 -10.36 52.46
CA THR A 58 26.97 -11.59 53.27
C THR A 58 25.48 -11.89 53.31
N ALA A 59 25.07 -13.02 53.05
CA ALA A 59 25.22 -14.47 53.20
C ALA A 59 23.81 -15.02 53.38
N ALA A 60 23.39 -16.18 53.01
CA ALA A 60 23.77 -17.53 53.30
C ALA A 60 22.96 -18.52 52.46
N ALA A 61 23.62 -19.42 51.90
CA ALA A 61 23.58 -20.89 51.93
C ALA A 61 22.23 -21.60 52.13
N ALA A 62 21.88 -22.41 51.16
CA ALA A 62 21.61 -23.85 51.12
C ALA A 62 20.80 -24.16 49.84
N THR A 63 21.27 -24.94 48.94
CA THR A 63 21.14 -26.38 48.80
C THR A 63 21.82 -26.82 47.49
N THR A 64 22.90 -27.52 47.65
CA THR A 64 23.51 -28.30 46.57
C THR A 64 22.76 -29.62 46.46
N HIS A 65 22.33 -29.94 45.25
CA HIS A 65 22.40 -31.23 44.57
C HIS A 65 21.42 -31.24 43.38
N ALA A 66 21.95 -31.16 42.21
CA ALA A 66 21.47 -31.64 40.92
C ALA A 66 21.83 -30.68 39.75
N THR A 67 23.12 -30.46 39.54
CA THR A 67 23.55 -29.64 38.41
C THR A 67 24.86 -30.19 37.83
N ALA A 68 24.82 -31.39 37.27
CA ALA A 68 25.94 -31.90 36.48
C ALA A 68 25.53 -32.67 35.21
N ALA A 69 24.21 -32.95 35.01
CA ALA A 69 23.76 -33.68 33.83
C ALA A 69 23.04 -32.80 32.78
N ALA A 70 22.63 -31.56 33.14
CA ALA A 70 21.89 -30.68 32.23
C ALA A 70 22.78 -29.78 31.35
N THR A 71 24.04 -29.53 31.75
CA THR A 71 24.92 -28.58 31.03
C THR A 71 25.59 -29.18 29.79
N ALA A 72 25.76 -30.51 29.73
CA ALA A 72 26.35 -31.15 28.55
C ALA A 72 25.34 -31.41 27.42
N ALA A 73 24.05 -31.62 27.77
CA ALA A 73 22.99 -31.81 26.76
C ALA A 73 22.57 -30.48 26.09
N THR A 74 22.60 -29.36 26.82
CA THR A 74 22.19 -28.04 26.31
C THR A 74 23.23 -27.44 25.35
N THR A 75 24.54 -27.68 25.61
CA THR A 75 25.59 -27.20 24.69
C THR A 75 25.66 -28.00 23.41
N THR A 76 25.43 -29.31 23.43
CA THR A 76 25.45 -30.12 22.21
C THR A 76 24.21 -29.86 21.36
N SER A 77 23.03 -29.68 21.95
CA SER A 77 21.80 -29.35 21.25
C SER A 77 21.86 -27.96 20.65
N GLY A 78 22.39 -26.96 21.38
CA GLY A 78 22.58 -25.61 20.87
C GLY A 78 23.58 -25.51 19.73
N THR A 79 24.68 -26.28 19.79
CA THR A 79 25.69 -26.30 18.73
C THR A 79 25.16 -26.99 17.46
N THR A 80 24.40 -28.08 17.59
CA THR A 80 23.81 -28.79 16.46
C THR A 80 22.70 -27.93 15.80
N ALA A 81 21.87 -27.26 16.60
CA ALA A 81 20.87 -26.33 16.09
C ALA A 81 21.51 -25.12 15.41
N ALA A 82 22.59 -24.56 15.93
CA ALA A 82 23.32 -23.45 15.33
C ALA A 82 24.01 -23.85 14.00
N ILE A 83 24.56 -25.06 13.92
CA ILE A 83 25.15 -25.60 12.68
C ILE A 83 24.06 -25.85 11.64
N ALA A 84 22.94 -26.47 12.02
CA ALA A 84 21.79 -26.67 11.12
C ALA A 84 21.21 -25.34 10.63
N ALA A 85 21.15 -24.32 11.48
CA ALA A 85 20.73 -22.98 11.10
C ALA A 85 21.68 -22.32 10.10
N ALA A 86 23.00 -22.52 10.23
CA ALA A 86 23.99 -21.96 9.29
C ALA A 86 23.97 -22.65 7.92
N GLU A 87 23.53 -23.92 7.86
CA GLU A 87 23.46 -24.72 6.63
C GLU A 87 22.10 -24.62 5.92
N ALA A 88 21.06 -24.05 6.58
CA ALA A 88 19.74 -23.87 5.97
C ALA A 88 19.82 -22.88 4.78
N PRO A 89 19.11 -23.15 3.66
CA PRO A 89 19.05 -22.23 2.54
C PRO A 89 18.50 -20.87 2.99
N GLU A 90 19.02 -19.80 2.40
CA GLU A 90 18.60 -18.42 2.66
C GLU A 90 17.69 -17.94 1.55
N LEU A 91 16.44 -17.64 1.88
CA LEU A 91 15.45 -17.07 0.97
C LEU A 91 15.64 -15.55 0.89
N ILE A 92 15.93 -15.04 -0.29
CA ILE A 92 16.05 -13.60 -0.54
C ILE A 92 14.66 -13.04 -0.85
N TRP A 93 14.18 -12.11 -0.02
CA TRP A 93 12.87 -11.49 -0.18
C TRP A 93 12.97 -10.00 -0.47
N PHE A 94 12.56 -9.59 -1.68
CA PHE A 94 12.41 -8.19 -2.07
C PHE A 94 11.13 -7.62 -1.47
N MET A 95 11.27 -6.69 -0.55
CA MET A 95 10.18 -6.04 0.16
C MET A 95 10.06 -4.57 -0.21
N GLY A 96 8.85 -4.01 -0.13
CA GLY A 96 8.61 -2.59 -0.35
C GLY A 96 9.31 -1.72 0.71
N LEU A 97 10.00 -0.67 0.26
CA LEU A 97 10.74 0.26 1.10
C LEU A 97 9.80 1.29 1.75
N PRO A 98 9.69 1.35 3.08
CA PRO A 98 8.82 2.29 3.80
C PRO A 98 9.44 3.70 3.98
N GLY A 99 10.24 4.15 3.02
CA GLY A 99 11.00 5.41 3.04
C GLY A 99 12.48 5.20 3.36
N VAL A 100 12.81 4.54 4.47
CA VAL A 100 14.19 4.19 4.83
C VAL A 100 14.28 2.70 5.21
N VAL A 101 15.44 2.11 4.98
CA VAL A 101 15.72 0.74 5.43
C VAL A 101 15.75 0.74 6.97
N PRO A 102 15.01 -0.17 7.64
CA PRO A 102 15.02 -0.26 9.09
C PRO A 102 16.43 -0.53 9.64
N SER A 103 16.89 0.27 10.61
CA SER A 103 18.24 0.11 11.19
C SER A 103 18.43 -1.21 11.92
N ASP A 104 17.36 -1.75 12.52
CA ASP A 104 17.39 -2.97 13.32
C ASP A 104 16.98 -4.23 12.53
N GLN A 105 16.94 -4.11 11.18
CA GLN A 105 16.63 -5.21 10.27
C GLN A 105 17.36 -6.51 10.61
N ALA A 106 18.67 -6.46 10.82
CA ALA A 106 19.47 -7.65 11.09
C ALA A 106 19.09 -8.35 12.42
N MET A 107 18.70 -7.57 13.44
CA MET A 107 18.20 -8.11 14.70
C MET A 107 16.87 -8.83 14.51
N VAL A 108 15.98 -8.26 13.74
CA VAL A 108 14.66 -8.83 13.45
C VAL A 108 14.78 -10.08 12.58
N GLU A 109 15.64 -10.06 11.55
CA GLU A 109 15.93 -11.24 10.72
C GLU A 109 16.49 -12.41 11.56
N ALA A 110 17.38 -12.11 12.51
CA ALA A 110 17.89 -13.14 13.43
C ALA A 110 16.77 -13.79 14.25
N ALA A 111 15.86 -12.99 14.83
CA ALA A 111 14.73 -13.50 15.61
C ALA A 111 13.74 -14.30 14.73
N LEU A 112 13.48 -13.87 13.50
CA LEU A 112 12.64 -14.61 12.56
C LEU A 112 13.27 -15.95 12.18
N ASN A 113 14.58 -15.98 11.97
CA ASN A 113 15.30 -17.19 11.60
C ASN A 113 15.40 -18.22 12.73
N GLU A 114 15.31 -17.81 14.00
CA GLU A 114 15.16 -18.74 15.13
C GLU A 114 13.87 -19.56 15.06
N ILE A 115 12.83 -19.04 14.41
CA ILE A 115 11.54 -19.72 14.22
C ILE A 115 11.49 -20.44 12.86
N SER A 116 11.89 -19.77 11.76
CA SER A 116 11.72 -20.34 10.41
C SER A 116 12.61 -21.55 10.18
N VAL A 117 13.86 -21.57 10.68
CA VAL A 117 14.76 -22.72 10.48
C VAL A 117 14.18 -24.02 11.05
N PRO A 118 13.76 -24.11 12.32
CA PRO A 118 13.18 -25.35 12.83
C PRO A 118 11.81 -25.70 12.22
N MET A 119 11.04 -24.71 11.75
CA MET A 119 9.69 -24.95 11.24
C MET A 119 9.63 -25.32 9.76
N ILE A 120 10.42 -24.64 8.92
CA ILE A 120 10.38 -24.83 7.47
C ILE A 120 11.74 -25.18 6.86
N GLY A 121 12.81 -25.22 7.65
CA GLY A 121 14.16 -25.57 7.19
C GLY A 121 14.84 -24.47 6.35
N ALA A 122 14.40 -23.22 6.43
CA ALA A 122 14.95 -22.12 5.66
C ALA A 122 15.17 -20.87 6.54
N ARG A 123 16.21 -20.09 6.19
CA ARG A 123 16.41 -18.73 6.69
C ARG A 123 15.78 -17.75 5.70
N MET A 124 15.43 -16.57 6.17
CA MET A 124 15.01 -15.46 5.33
C MET A 124 15.97 -14.28 5.46
N LYS A 125 16.11 -13.53 4.38
CA LYS A 125 16.81 -12.25 4.32
C LYS A 125 15.97 -11.27 3.52
N THR A 126 15.72 -10.10 4.07
CA THR A 126 14.93 -9.05 3.41
C THR A 126 15.83 -8.05 2.70
N ILE A 127 15.40 -7.59 1.53
CA ILE A 127 16.01 -6.47 0.81
C ILE A 127 14.90 -5.47 0.52
N PHE A 128 14.97 -4.30 1.17
CA PHE A 128 13.97 -3.24 1.00
C PHE A 128 14.29 -2.40 -0.22
N MET A 129 13.34 -2.28 -1.12
CA MET A 129 13.47 -1.55 -2.38
C MET A 129 12.22 -0.72 -2.67
N ASP A 130 12.41 0.47 -3.24
CA ASP A 130 11.31 1.19 -3.87
C ASP A 130 10.91 0.52 -5.22
N ASN A 131 9.83 1.00 -5.84
CA ASN A 131 9.35 0.42 -7.08
C ASN A 131 10.40 0.48 -8.21
N GLN A 132 11.12 1.59 -8.35
CA GLN A 132 12.12 1.75 -9.39
C GLN A 132 13.32 0.81 -9.19
N GLN A 133 13.79 0.68 -7.95
CA GLN A 133 14.87 -0.26 -7.58
C GLN A 133 14.45 -1.70 -7.83
N THR A 134 13.21 -2.08 -7.44
CA THR A 134 12.68 -3.42 -7.68
C THR A 134 12.61 -3.74 -9.18
N MET A 135 12.08 -2.81 -10.00
CA MET A 135 12.00 -2.99 -11.45
C MET A 135 13.38 -3.11 -12.09
N LEU A 136 14.37 -2.34 -11.61
CA LEU A 136 15.76 -2.42 -12.08
C LEU A 136 16.38 -3.76 -11.71
N ALA A 137 16.24 -4.22 -10.46
CA ALA A 137 16.74 -5.51 -9.99
C ALA A 137 16.14 -6.67 -10.80
N MET A 138 14.83 -6.65 -11.04
CA MET A 138 14.14 -7.63 -11.88
C MET A 138 14.70 -7.67 -13.31
N SER A 139 14.80 -6.50 -13.95
CA SER A 139 15.26 -6.39 -15.35
C SER A 139 16.75 -6.71 -15.53
N SER A 140 17.59 -6.40 -14.53
CA SER A 140 19.02 -6.76 -14.54
C SER A 140 19.26 -8.24 -14.25
N GLY A 141 18.23 -8.96 -13.78
CA GLY A 141 18.31 -10.36 -13.45
C GLY A 141 18.91 -10.65 -12.08
N GLU A 142 18.85 -9.69 -11.15
CA GLU A 142 19.25 -9.91 -9.77
C GLU A 142 18.48 -11.08 -9.17
N TYR A 143 19.14 -11.87 -8.33
CA TYR A 143 18.56 -13.06 -7.73
C TYR A 143 17.62 -12.69 -6.58
N PHE A 144 16.45 -13.30 -6.58
CA PHE A 144 15.48 -13.28 -5.47
C PHE A 144 14.72 -14.61 -5.43
N ASP A 145 14.14 -14.92 -4.28
CA ASP A 145 13.23 -16.05 -4.10
C ASP A 145 11.78 -15.57 -4.02
N ILE A 146 11.54 -14.48 -3.29
CA ILE A 146 10.22 -13.89 -3.06
C ILE A 146 10.30 -12.39 -3.38
N ALA A 147 9.24 -11.84 -3.96
CA ALA A 147 9.11 -10.40 -4.19
C ALA A 147 7.71 -9.91 -3.86
N PHE A 148 7.62 -8.82 -3.11
CA PHE A 148 6.39 -8.05 -3.00
C PHE A 148 5.97 -7.51 -4.35
N THR A 149 4.70 -7.59 -4.68
CA THR A 149 4.13 -7.12 -5.93
C THR A 149 2.66 -6.72 -5.75
N CYS A 150 2.18 -5.80 -6.58
CA CYS A 150 0.79 -5.36 -6.64
C CYS A 150 0.55 -4.57 -7.93
N GLU A 151 -0.54 -3.81 -8.04
CA GLU A 151 -0.85 -3.02 -9.24
C GLU A 151 -0.01 -1.74 -9.37
N TRP A 152 0.63 -1.26 -8.30
CA TRP A 152 1.42 -0.02 -8.29
C TRP A 152 2.90 -0.22 -7.92
N HIS A 153 3.28 -1.42 -7.49
CA HIS A 153 4.66 -1.80 -7.18
C HIS A 153 4.96 -3.16 -7.81
N ASN A 154 6.01 -3.24 -8.62
CA ASN A 154 6.44 -4.46 -9.29
C ASN A 154 5.36 -5.14 -10.17
N TYR A 155 4.27 -4.45 -10.48
CA TYR A 155 3.21 -4.75 -11.46
C TYR A 155 2.92 -6.23 -11.70
N TYR A 156 2.21 -6.86 -10.77
CA TYR A 156 2.00 -8.31 -10.68
C TYR A 156 1.65 -9.00 -12.01
N ALA A 157 0.62 -8.52 -12.70
CA ALA A 157 0.19 -9.13 -13.96
C ALA A 157 1.27 -9.02 -15.04
N THR A 158 1.89 -7.85 -15.19
CA THR A 158 2.95 -7.60 -16.18
C THR A 158 4.16 -8.51 -15.95
N GLN A 159 4.62 -8.65 -14.70
CA GLN A 159 5.76 -9.49 -14.38
C GLN A 159 5.45 -10.98 -14.52
N SER A 160 4.20 -11.38 -14.26
CA SER A 160 3.72 -12.75 -14.52
C SER A 160 3.76 -13.06 -16.01
N TYR A 161 3.23 -12.18 -16.87
CA TYR A 161 3.31 -12.33 -18.33
C TYR A 161 4.75 -12.36 -18.86
N ALA A 162 5.62 -11.56 -18.27
CA ALA A 162 7.04 -11.53 -18.63
C ALA A 162 7.83 -12.77 -18.18
N GLY A 163 7.21 -13.67 -17.39
CA GLY A 163 7.80 -14.92 -16.93
C GLY A 163 8.81 -14.75 -15.80
N TYR A 164 8.77 -13.64 -15.06
CA TYR A 164 9.60 -13.46 -13.87
C TYR A 164 9.13 -14.29 -12.69
N PHE A 165 7.84 -14.56 -12.60
CA PHE A 165 7.24 -15.30 -11.49
C PHE A 165 6.91 -16.75 -11.85
N ALA A 166 7.12 -17.64 -10.90
CA ALA A 166 6.78 -19.05 -11.00
C ALA A 166 5.27 -19.26 -10.91
N ASP A 167 4.74 -20.16 -11.73
CA ASP A 167 3.39 -20.67 -11.58
C ASP A 167 3.32 -21.58 -10.35
N ILE A 168 2.53 -21.19 -9.37
CA ILE A 168 2.35 -21.90 -8.09
C ILE A 168 0.97 -22.52 -7.94
N THR A 169 0.14 -22.48 -8.98
CA THR A 169 -1.28 -22.90 -8.93
C THR A 169 -1.47 -24.28 -8.32
N ASP A 170 -0.71 -25.25 -8.81
CA ASP A 170 -0.86 -26.64 -8.39
C ASP A 170 -0.07 -26.93 -7.09
N LEU A 171 0.95 -26.12 -6.79
CA LEU A 171 1.77 -26.24 -5.57
C LEU A 171 1.05 -25.78 -4.31
N LEU A 172 0.25 -24.70 -4.40
CA LEU A 172 -0.42 -24.11 -3.23
C LEU A 172 -1.25 -25.10 -2.41
N PRO A 173 -2.24 -25.83 -2.98
CA PRO A 173 -3.03 -26.77 -2.19
C PRO A 173 -2.24 -28.02 -1.74
N GLU A 174 -1.17 -28.39 -2.45
CA GLU A 174 -0.33 -29.54 -2.13
C GLU A 174 0.66 -29.23 -1.02
N VAL A 175 1.37 -28.11 -1.10
CA VAL A 175 2.49 -27.76 -0.22
C VAL A 175 2.01 -27.02 1.02
N THR A 176 0.97 -26.19 0.88
CA THR A 176 0.48 -25.27 1.92
C THR A 176 -1.04 -25.30 2.05
N PRO A 177 -1.61 -26.47 2.45
CA PRO A 177 -3.08 -26.63 2.53
C PRO A 177 -3.74 -25.71 3.58
N ALA A 178 -3.03 -25.32 4.63
CA ALA A 178 -3.56 -24.39 5.63
C ALA A 178 -3.70 -22.98 5.06
N LEU A 179 -2.69 -22.46 4.37
CA LEU A 179 -2.74 -21.19 3.66
C LEU A 179 -3.83 -21.20 2.58
N TRP A 180 -3.90 -22.28 1.79
CA TRP A 180 -4.91 -22.43 0.74
C TRP A 180 -6.33 -22.33 1.28
N SER A 181 -6.62 -22.99 2.41
CA SER A 181 -7.96 -23.02 3.02
C SER A 181 -8.29 -21.76 3.84
N ASP A 182 -7.30 -20.98 4.26
CA ASP A 182 -7.49 -19.75 5.03
C ASP A 182 -7.98 -18.57 4.18
N MET A 183 -7.75 -18.62 2.86
CA MET A 183 -8.19 -17.59 1.92
C MET A 183 -9.52 -17.93 1.28
N PRO A 184 -10.49 -16.99 1.19
CA PRO A 184 -11.70 -17.19 0.42
C PRO A 184 -11.40 -17.53 -1.06
N PRO A 185 -12.18 -18.42 -1.71
CA PRO A 185 -11.95 -18.78 -3.12
C PRO A 185 -11.88 -17.59 -4.07
N VAL A 186 -12.72 -16.58 -3.87
CA VAL A 186 -12.74 -15.35 -4.68
C VAL A 186 -11.41 -14.59 -4.65
N VAL A 187 -10.67 -14.67 -3.54
CA VAL A 187 -9.34 -14.05 -3.42
C VAL A 187 -8.32 -14.80 -4.29
N TRP A 188 -8.39 -16.13 -4.33
CA TRP A 188 -7.58 -16.94 -5.24
C TRP A 188 -7.95 -16.68 -6.71
N ASP A 189 -9.23 -16.53 -7.02
CA ASP A 189 -9.68 -16.20 -8.38
C ASP A 189 -9.18 -14.84 -8.84
N GLY A 190 -9.22 -13.82 -7.97
CA GLY A 190 -8.66 -12.49 -8.25
C GLY A 190 -7.13 -12.50 -8.46
N ALA A 191 -6.41 -13.42 -7.82
CA ALA A 191 -4.96 -13.57 -7.99
C ALA A 191 -4.56 -14.22 -9.32
N ARG A 192 -5.50 -14.81 -10.08
CA ARG A 192 -5.18 -15.50 -11.33
C ARG A 192 -4.82 -14.53 -12.44
N VAL A 193 -3.76 -14.84 -13.15
CA VAL A 193 -3.36 -14.20 -14.42
C VAL A 193 -3.39 -15.31 -15.46
N ASN A 194 -4.23 -15.18 -16.51
CA ASN A 194 -4.49 -16.26 -17.48
C ASN A 194 -4.83 -17.62 -16.82
N GLY A 195 -5.67 -17.59 -15.81
CA GLY A 195 -6.11 -18.80 -15.09
C GLY A 195 -5.08 -19.41 -14.14
N ARG A 196 -3.85 -18.86 -14.03
CA ARG A 196 -2.75 -19.36 -13.19
C ARG A 196 -2.42 -18.38 -12.07
N ILE A 197 -1.94 -18.89 -10.93
CA ILE A 197 -1.55 -18.11 -9.74
C ILE A 197 -0.02 -18.04 -9.69
N TYR A 198 0.52 -16.82 -9.54
CA TYR A 198 1.95 -16.55 -9.48
C TYR A 198 2.40 -15.90 -8.17
N GLY A 199 1.45 -15.58 -7.30
CA GLY A 199 1.73 -14.96 -6.00
C GLY A 199 0.63 -15.24 -5.00
N VAL A 200 0.99 -15.18 -3.73
CA VAL A 200 0.08 -15.34 -2.60
C VAL A 200 -0.47 -13.96 -2.21
N PRO A 201 -1.80 -13.73 -2.30
CA PRO A 201 -2.40 -12.52 -1.78
C PRO A 201 -2.14 -12.35 -0.29
N VAL A 202 -1.92 -11.11 0.14
CA VAL A 202 -1.84 -10.78 1.57
C VAL A 202 -3.24 -10.77 2.16
N LYS A 203 -3.48 -11.55 3.22
CA LYS A 203 -4.75 -11.53 3.94
C LYS A 203 -4.89 -10.23 4.71
N LYS A 204 -5.59 -9.28 4.12
CA LYS A 204 -5.87 -7.94 4.64
C LYS A 204 -7.23 -7.45 4.12
N ASP A 205 -7.49 -6.16 4.12
CA ASP A 205 -8.62 -5.49 3.49
C ASP A 205 -8.64 -5.70 1.95
N TYR A 206 -9.10 -6.87 1.50
CA TYR A 206 -9.18 -7.23 0.09
C TYR A 206 -10.45 -6.73 -0.63
N ALA A 207 -11.41 -6.13 0.08
CA ALA A 207 -12.49 -5.35 -0.52
C ALA A 207 -12.24 -3.85 -0.32
N ALA A 208 -12.49 -3.07 -1.37
CA ALA A 208 -12.26 -1.63 -1.32
C ALA A 208 -13.42 -0.91 -0.62
N GLU A 209 -13.10 -0.12 0.38
CA GLU A 209 -14.03 0.77 1.09
C GLU A 209 -13.44 2.17 1.15
N MET A 210 -14.29 3.20 0.95
CA MET A 210 -13.87 4.59 1.03
C MET A 210 -14.60 5.29 2.17
N PHE A 211 -13.83 6.09 2.90
CA PHE A 211 -14.29 6.80 4.08
C PHE A 211 -13.99 8.29 3.98
N TRP A 212 -14.89 9.10 4.51
CA TRP A 212 -14.59 10.43 4.99
C TRP A 212 -13.97 10.33 6.38
N ARG A 213 -12.84 10.98 6.58
CA ARG A 213 -12.09 11.07 7.83
C ARG A 213 -12.31 12.47 8.40
N PHE A 214 -12.78 12.56 9.63
CA PHE A 214 -13.13 13.81 10.29
C PHE A 214 -12.21 14.07 11.47
N ASP A 215 -11.83 15.33 11.68
CA ASP A 215 -11.31 15.80 12.98
C ASP A 215 -12.43 15.69 14.02
N LYS A 216 -12.35 14.64 14.84
CA LYS A 216 -13.42 14.29 15.78
C LYS A 216 -13.69 15.43 16.78
N ASP A 217 -12.62 15.98 17.37
CA ASP A 217 -12.73 17.01 18.41
C ASP A 217 -13.45 18.26 17.90
N LEU A 218 -13.20 18.67 16.65
CA LEU A 218 -13.87 19.81 16.06
C LEU A 218 -15.38 19.56 15.90
N TYR A 219 -15.77 18.40 15.33
CA TYR A 219 -17.19 18.17 15.06
C TYR A 219 -17.98 17.87 16.33
N GLU A 220 -17.38 17.29 17.37
CA GLU A 220 -17.97 17.18 18.70
C GLU A 220 -18.19 18.57 19.33
N ASP A 221 -17.22 19.51 19.23
CA ASP A 221 -17.35 20.90 19.69
C ASP A 221 -18.46 21.65 18.95
N LEU A 222 -18.63 21.38 17.66
CA LEU A 222 -19.71 21.94 16.84
C LEU A 222 -21.08 21.27 17.07
N GLY A 223 -21.14 20.22 17.90
CA GLY A 223 -22.38 19.47 18.19
C GLY A 223 -22.91 18.71 16.97
N MET A 224 -22.03 18.29 16.06
CA MET A 224 -22.37 17.55 14.85
C MET A 224 -22.06 16.06 15.02
N ASP A 225 -23.07 15.22 14.92
CA ASP A 225 -22.90 13.76 14.91
C ASP A 225 -22.38 13.30 13.55
N ILE A 226 -21.37 12.44 13.56
CA ILE A 226 -20.80 11.80 12.37
C ILE A 226 -21.36 10.36 12.30
N PRO A 227 -22.21 10.03 11.31
CA PRO A 227 -22.78 8.69 11.20
C PRO A 227 -21.74 7.68 10.70
N ASP A 228 -21.93 6.40 10.99
CA ASP A 228 -21.05 5.32 10.52
C ASP A 228 -20.97 5.24 8.98
N THR A 229 -22.07 5.63 8.32
CA THR A 229 -22.16 5.65 6.84
C THR A 229 -22.88 6.90 6.36
N MET A 230 -22.43 7.46 5.25
CA MET A 230 -23.07 8.56 4.54
C MET A 230 -22.86 8.43 3.02
N SER A 231 -23.64 9.14 2.21
CA SER A 231 -23.34 9.23 0.78
C SER A 231 -22.15 10.16 0.54
N PHE A 232 -21.61 10.12 -0.70
CA PHE A 232 -20.50 11.01 -1.10
C PHE A 232 -20.86 12.50 -0.90
N PHE A 233 -22.12 12.88 -1.12
CA PHE A 233 -22.59 14.27 -1.11
C PHE A 233 -22.99 14.77 0.29
N GLU A 234 -23.33 13.87 1.22
CA GLU A 234 -23.73 14.25 2.59
C GLU A 234 -22.61 14.85 3.43
N ILE A 235 -21.41 14.93 2.88
CA ILE A 235 -20.26 15.62 3.48
C ILE A 235 -20.42 17.15 3.50
N GLU A 236 -21.20 17.75 2.61
CA GLU A 236 -21.26 19.20 2.39
C GLU A 236 -21.62 20.02 3.63
N PRO A 237 -22.61 19.63 4.50
CA PRO A 237 -22.85 20.31 5.76
C PRO A 237 -21.63 20.38 6.69
N TYR A 238 -20.82 19.32 6.71
CA TYR A 238 -19.59 19.26 7.51
C TYR A 238 -18.49 20.17 6.94
N LEU A 239 -18.36 20.23 5.61
CA LEU A 239 -17.46 21.17 4.95
C LEU A 239 -17.84 22.61 5.26
N THR A 240 -19.14 22.92 5.20
CA THR A 240 -19.68 24.25 5.53
C THR A 240 -19.36 24.63 6.98
N ALA A 241 -19.65 23.73 7.93
CA ALA A 241 -19.44 23.96 9.35
C ALA A 241 -17.93 24.09 9.70
N GLY A 242 -17.08 23.24 9.11
CA GLY A 242 -15.63 23.30 9.30
C GLY A 242 -15.01 24.59 8.76
N LYS A 243 -15.48 25.07 7.59
CA LYS A 243 -15.08 26.36 7.03
C LYS A 243 -15.50 27.52 7.93
N GLN A 244 -16.76 27.54 8.37
CA GLN A 244 -17.29 28.58 9.26
C GLN A 244 -16.54 28.60 10.60
N ALA A 245 -16.25 27.44 11.18
CA ALA A 245 -15.49 27.35 12.43
C ALA A 245 -14.10 27.98 12.29
N TYR A 246 -13.41 27.75 11.17
CA TYR A 246 -12.12 28.40 10.91
C TYR A 246 -12.27 29.91 10.78
N ASP A 247 -13.23 30.39 10.00
CA ASP A 247 -13.46 31.82 9.75
C ASP A 247 -13.86 32.57 11.05
N ASP A 248 -14.55 31.88 11.96
CA ASP A 248 -14.93 32.41 13.28
C ASP A 248 -13.78 32.33 14.32
N GLY A 249 -12.64 31.74 13.95
CA GLY A 249 -11.46 31.64 14.82
C GLY A 249 -11.57 30.53 15.87
N ASN A 250 -12.34 29.47 15.63
CA ASN A 250 -12.38 28.29 16.50
C ASN A 250 -10.99 27.64 16.56
N PRO A 251 -10.38 27.48 17.76
CA PRO A 251 -9.02 26.96 17.91
C PRO A 251 -8.86 25.49 17.46
N LEU A 252 -9.95 24.72 17.35
CA LEU A 252 -9.94 23.35 16.85
C LEU A 252 -9.93 23.28 15.33
N ALA A 253 -10.38 24.32 14.62
CA ALA A 253 -10.34 24.38 13.17
C ALA A 253 -8.90 24.70 12.69
N LYS A 254 -8.15 23.68 12.31
CA LYS A 254 -6.70 23.75 12.05
C LYS A 254 -6.34 24.33 10.67
N VAL A 255 -7.25 24.24 9.69
CA VAL A 255 -6.99 24.59 8.29
C VAL A 255 -8.11 25.44 7.70
N PRO A 256 -7.79 26.41 6.79
CA PRO A 256 -8.79 27.32 6.22
C PRO A 256 -9.74 26.66 5.24
N ALA A 257 -9.30 25.58 4.58
CA ALA A 257 -10.11 24.75 3.69
C ALA A 257 -10.32 23.40 4.36
N PRO A 258 -11.56 23.05 4.74
CA PRO A 258 -11.83 21.85 5.52
C PRO A 258 -11.48 20.55 4.79
N LEU A 259 -11.64 20.48 3.46
CA LEU A 259 -11.31 19.32 2.64
C LEU A 259 -9.91 19.47 2.06
N SER A 260 -8.94 18.78 2.66
CA SER A 260 -7.55 18.81 2.22
C SER A 260 -7.25 17.66 1.28
N ILE A 261 -6.85 17.99 0.04
CA ILE A 261 -6.51 17.06 -1.03
C ILE A 261 -5.25 17.51 -1.79
N ALA A 262 -4.75 16.65 -2.67
CA ALA A 262 -3.66 16.94 -3.60
C ALA A 262 -4.13 16.75 -5.05
N ARG A 263 -3.22 16.86 -6.03
CA ARG A 263 -3.51 16.77 -7.47
C ARG A 263 -4.17 15.44 -7.91
N GLY A 264 -4.04 14.37 -7.11
CA GLY A 264 -4.79 13.13 -7.33
C GLY A 264 -6.32 13.29 -7.18
N GLY A 265 -6.77 14.46 -6.70
CA GLY A 265 -8.19 14.80 -6.54
C GLY A 265 -8.81 14.21 -5.29
N ILE A 266 -10.14 14.25 -5.25
CA ILE A 266 -10.91 13.65 -4.15
C ILE A 266 -10.85 12.13 -4.29
N GLY A 267 -10.24 11.45 -3.31
CA GLY A 267 -10.20 10.00 -3.27
C GLY A 267 -11.60 9.39 -3.29
N GLY A 268 -11.79 8.33 -4.08
CA GLY A 268 -13.10 7.70 -4.22
C GLY A 268 -14.01 8.30 -5.29
N MET A 269 -13.53 9.22 -6.13
CA MET A 269 -14.29 9.79 -7.24
C MET A 269 -14.90 8.71 -8.15
N THR A 270 -14.15 7.63 -8.37
CA THR A 270 -14.56 6.47 -9.18
C THR A 270 -14.71 5.17 -8.38
N SER A 271 -14.80 5.24 -7.05
CA SER A 271 -14.82 4.07 -6.16
C SER A 271 -16.03 3.15 -6.33
N HIS A 272 -17.06 3.62 -7.01
CA HIS A 272 -18.28 2.86 -7.35
C HIS A 272 -18.20 2.13 -8.71
N PHE A 273 -16.97 2.03 -9.26
CA PHE A 273 -16.65 1.23 -10.45
C PHE A 273 -15.60 0.17 -10.14
N ASP A 274 -15.75 -0.98 -10.78
CA ASP A 274 -14.64 -1.91 -11.01
C ASP A 274 -13.80 -1.39 -12.18
N MET A 275 -12.67 -0.76 -11.87
CA MET A 275 -11.81 -0.13 -12.86
C MET A 275 -10.98 -1.18 -13.61
N ILE A 276 -11.38 -1.51 -14.82
CA ILE A 276 -10.70 -2.51 -15.68
C ILE A 276 -9.40 -1.94 -16.27
N ASN A 277 -9.45 -0.69 -16.75
CA ASN A 277 -8.26 0.03 -17.24
C ASN A 277 -8.28 1.48 -16.77
N PRO A 278 -7.58 1.80 -15.65
CA PRO A 278 -7.54 3.16 -15.12
C PRO A 278 -6.83 4.18 -16.03
N GLN A 279 -5.96 3.74 -16.95
CA GLN A 279 -5.26 4.63 -17.89
C GLN A 279 -6.21 5.23 -18.91
N ALA A 280 -7.11 4.41 -19.45
CA ALA A 280 -8.16 4.85 -20.39
C ALA A 280 -9.49 5.19 -19.70
N MET A 281 -9.54 5.20 -18.36
CA MET A 281 -10.76 5.44 -17.57
C MET A 281 -11.91 4.49 -17.94
N LEU A 282 -11.60 3.19 -18.07
CA LEU A 282 -12.58 2.14 -18.34
C LEU A 282 -12.94 1.39 -17.07
N GLY A 283 -14.22 1.16 -16.85
CA GLY A 283 -14.73 0.42 -15.70
C GLY A 283 -16.15 -0.10 -15.89
N ILE A 284 -16.57 -0.95 -14.96
CA ILE A 284 -17.93 -1.50 -14.85
C ILE A 284 -18.56 -0.92 -13.59
N PRO A 285 -19.70 -0.22 -13.66
CA PRO A 285 -20.32 0.36 -12.48
C PRO A 285 -20.95 -0.74 -11.61
N TYR A 286 -20.70 -0.74 -10.30
CA TYR A 286 -21.34 -1.66 -9.35
C TYR A 286 -22.86 -1.45 -9.25
N SER A 287 -23.37 -0.30 -9.70
CA SER A 287 -24.81 -0.06 -9.83
C SER A 287 -25.47 -0.88 -10.94
N ALA A 288 -24.69 -1.37 -11.90
CA ALA A 288 -25.21 -2.22 -12.98
C ALA A 288 -25.41 -3.70 -12.59
N LEU A 289 -24.91 -4.13 -11.43
CA LEU A 289 -25.03 -5.51 -10.97
C LEU A 289 -26.50 -5.98 -10.92
N GLY A 290 -26.77 -7.15 -11.49
CA GLY A 290 -28.11 -7.71 -11.59
C GLY A 290 -28.99 -7.11 -12.70
N THR A 291 -28.43 -6.24 -13.55
CA THR A 291 -29.08 -5.70 -14.75
C THR A 291 -28.53 -6.34 -16.01
N GLU A 292 -29.12 -6.04 -17.17
CA GLU A 292 -28.60 -6.48 -18.48
C GLU A 292 -27.22 -5.88 -18.82
N ASN A 293 -26.81 -4.80 -18.13
CA ASN A 293 -25.54 -4.10 -18.34
C ASN A 293 -24.47 -4.47 -17.31
N GLU A 294 -24.65 -5.51 -16.48
CA GLU A 294 -23.76 -5.85 -15.37
C GLU A 294 -22.30 -6.16 -15.78
N ASN A 295 -22.07 -6.48 -17.07
CA ASN A 295 -20.77 -6.77 -17.64
C ASN A 295 -20.35 -5.76 -18.73
N THR A 296 -21.00 -4.61 -18.79
CA THR A 296 -20.73 -3.61 -19.83
C THR A 296 -19.58 -2.69 -19.40
N VAL A 297 -18.51 -2.70 -20.21
CA VAL A 297 -17.38 -1.78 -20.04
C VAL A 297 -17.79 -0.38 -20.47
N THR A 298 -17.60 0.60 -19.60
CA THR A 298 -17.99 2.00 -19.84
C THR A 298 -16.79 2.94 -19.78
N PHE A 299 -16.86 4.04 -20.52
CA PHE A 299 -15.97 5.18 -20.32
C PHE A 299 -16.47 5.96 -19.11
N VAL A 300 -15.78 5.82 -17.99
CA VAL A 300 -16.22 6.28 -16.67
C VAL A 300 -16.46 7.80 -16.63
N VAL A 301 -15.72 8.56 -17.45
CA VAL A 301 -15.84 10.03 -17.54
C VAL A 301 -17.20 10.49 -18.04
N GLU A 302 -17.91 9.69 -18.85
CA GLU A 302 -19.25 9.99 -19.37
C GLU A 302 -20.38 9.55 -18.42
N HIS A 303 -20.05 8.82 -17.33
CA HIS A 303 -21.08 8.26 -16.46
C HIS A 303 -21.72 9.34 -15.58
N PRO A 304 -23.08 9.39 -15.49
CA PRO A 304 -23.80 10.42 -14.74
C PRO A 304 -23.33 10.60 -13.30
N ASP A 305 -23.09 9.49 -12.56
CA ASP A 305 -22.65 9.53 -11.16
C ASP A 305 -21.26 10.19 -11.01
N VAL A 306 -20.39 10.03 -12.01
CA VAL A 306 -19.06 10.67 -12.00
C VAL A 306 -19.20 12.16 -12.32
N LEU A 307 -20.03 12.52 -13.29
CA LEU A 307 -20.29 13.93 -13.64
C LEU A 307 -20.87 14.68 -12.44
N GLU A 308 -21.80 14.09 -11.69
CA GLU A 308 -22.39 14.70 -10.50
C GLU A 308 -21.32 14.92 -9.41
N ARG A 309 -20.42 13.95 -9.18
CA ARG A 309 -19.31 14.09 -8.22
C ARG A 309 -18.31 15.18 -8.66
N LEU A 310 -18.01 15.27 -9.95
CA LEU A 310 -17.13 16.31 -10.48
C LEU A 310 -17.76 17.71 -10.33
N GLU A 311 -19.08 17.84 -10.56
CA GLU A 311 -19.81 19.09 -10.31
C GLU A 311 -19.78 19.47 -8.82
N ALA A 312 -19.98 18.52 -7.92
CA ALA A 312 -19.87 18.75 -6.48
C ALA A 312 -18.45 19.21 -6.09
N ALA A 313 -17.40 18.55 -6.59
CA ALA A 313 -16.01 18.94 -6.36
C ALA A 313 -15.74 20.38 -6.82
N HIS A 314 -16.24 20.77 -8.00
CA HIS A 314 -16.10 22.13 -8.51
C HIS A 314 -16.83 23.15 -7.65
N ASN A 315 -18.04 22.84 -7.19
CA ASN A 315 -18.80 23.69 -6.30
C ASN A 315 -18.08 23.84 -4.95
N TRP A 316 -17.54 22.77 -4.37
CA TRP A 316 -16.77 22.78 -3.12
C TRP A 316 -15.46 23.59 -3.25
N TYR A 317 -14.77 23.47 -4.39
CA TYR A 317 -13.59 24.29 -4.66
C TYR A 317 -13.93 25.78 -4.70
N ASN A 318 -14.98 26.17 -5.43
CA ASN A 318 -15.43 27.56 -5.52
C ASN A 318 -15.97 28.12 -4.19
N ALA A 319 -16.54 27.27 -3.33
CA ALA A 319 -16.95 27.63 -1.98
C ALA A 319 -15.76 27.77 -1.01
N GLY A 320 -14.53 27.45 -1.43
CA GLY A 320 -13.34 27.49 -0.60
C GLY A 320 -13.27 26.34 0.41
N TYR A 321 -13.98 25.25 0.17
CA TYR A 321 -13.91 24.05 1.01
C TYR A 321 -12.68 23.20 0.69
N ILE A 322 -12.16 23.27 -0.54
CA ILE A 322 -10.95 22.56 -0.99
C ILE A 322 -9.77 23.53 -0.94
N ASN A 323 -8.60 23.06 -0.50
CA ASN A 323 -7.38 23.86 -0.48
C ASN A 323 -7.02 24.36 -1.89
N PRO A 324 -6.73 25.67 -2.05
CA PRO A 324 -6.61 26.29 -3.38
C PRO A 324 -5.39 25.81 -4.17
N ASP A 325 -4.42 25.21 -3.50
CA ASP A 325 -3.19 24.66 -4.07
C ASP A 325 -3.26 23.16 -4.37
N ALA A 326 -4.45 22.55 -4.27
CA ALA A 326 -4.65 21.10 -4.46
C ALA A 326 -3.99 20.56 -5.73
N LEU A 327 -4.12 21.27 -6.86
CA LEU A 327 -3.55 20.86 -8.15
C LEU A 327 -2.01 20.94 -8.19
N GLN A 328 -1.37 21.69 -7.28
CA GLN A 328 0.07 21.86 -7.22
C GLN A 328 0.77 20.90 -6.24
N LEU A 329 0.00 20.24 -5.39
CA LEU A 329 0.55 19.36 -4.36
C LEU A 329 0.68 17.93 -4.85
N ASP A 330 1.84 17.30 -4.61
CA ASP A 330 2.06 15.87 -4.86
C ASP A 330 1.41 14.97 -3.78
N ALA A 331 1.25 15.50 -2.56
CA ALA A 331 0.63 14.82 -1.43
C ALA A 331 -0.31 15.77 -0.69
N ALA A 332 -1.44 15.24 -0.22
CA ALA A 332 -2.38 16.00 0.58
C ALA A 332 -1.72 16.51 1.88
N PRO A 333 -2.11 17.72 2.37
CA PRO A 333 -1.64 18.22 3.64
C PRO A 333 -1.86 17.21 4.78
N ALA A 334 -0.88 17.11 5.68
CA ALA A 334 -0.96 16.19 6.82
C ALA A 334 -2.09 16.57 7.81
N GLN A 335 -2.37 17.88 7.94
CA GLN A 335 -3.49 18.38 8.74
C GLN A 335 -4.71 18.65 7.87
N TYR A 336 -5.87 18.23 8.33
CA TYR A 336 -7.16 18.42 7.66
C TYR A 336 -8.31 18.46 8.69
N THR A 337 -9.41 19.07 8.30
CA THR A 337 -10.68 18.95 9.04
C THR A 337 -11.47 17.75 8.53
N VAL A 338 -11.49 17.57 7.21
CA VAL A 338 -12.03 16.41 6.50
C VAL A 338 -11.05 15.96 5.42
N SER A 339 -10.95 14.66 5.19
CA SER A 339 -10.16 14.11 4.08
C SER A 339 -10.73 12.77 3.64
N PRO A 340 -10.73 12.43 2.33
CA PRO A 340 -11.10 11.09 1.87
C PRO A 340 -9.96 10.10 2.12
N GLY A 341 -10.29 8.83 2.31
CA GLY A 341 -9.29 7.76 2.41
C GLY A 341 -9.86 6.38 2.15
N GLN A 342 -9.11 5.53 1.47
CA GLN A 342 -9.39 4.10 1.45
C GLN A 342 -9.00 3.52 2.80
N GLY A 343 -9.88 2.70 3.37
CA GLY A 343 -9.66 2.12 4.68
C GLY A 343 -10.57 0.93 4.94
N PHE A 344 -10.75 0.66 6.21
CA PHE A 344 -11.53 -0.46 6.73
C PHE A 344 -12.03 -0.11 8.15
N TYR A 345 -12.87 -0.95 8.72
CA TYR A 345 -13.31 -0.82 10.11
C TYR A 345 -12.11 -0.72 11.07
N GLY A 346 -12.05 0.28 11.92
CA GLY A 346 -10.94 0.53 12.85
C GLY A 346 -9.72 1.28 12.24
N ALA A 347 -9.80 1.72 10.97
CA ALA A 347 -8.73 2.52 10.35
C ALA A 347 -8.58 3.92 10.99
N ASP A 348 -9.59 4.41 11.68
CA ASP A 348 -9.56 5.65 12.47
C ASP A 348 -8.44 5.66 13.52
N ALA A 349 -8.17 4.52 14.17
CA ALA A 349 -7.06 4.37 15.10
C ALA A 349 -5.69 4.59 14.42
N ILE A 350 -5.50 3.99 13.24
CA ILE A 350 -4.27 4.15 12.45
C ILE A 350 -4.10 5.60 12.01
N TRP A 351 -5.17 6.22 11.53
CA TRP A 351 -5.13 7.60 11.07
C TRP A 351 -4.97 8.61 12.21
N THR A 352 -5.56 8.36 13.39
CA THR A 352 -5.30 9.13 14.61
C THR A 352 -3.82 9.14 14.96
N GLY A 353 -3.17 7.97 14.95
CA GLY A 353 -1.73 7.86 15.18
C GLY A 353 -0.89 8.60 14.13
N ALA A 354 -1.35 8.67 12.88
CA ALA A 354 -0.63 9.33 11.80
C ALA A 354 -0.73 10.87 11.85
N VAL A 355 -1.90 11.42 12.24
CA VAL A 355 -2.13 12.88 12.25
C VAL A 355 -1.93 13.52 13.63
N GLY A 356 -1.95 12.74 14.71
CA GLY A 356 -1.73 13.20 16.08
C GLY A 356 -2.94 13.89 16.74
N TYR A 357 -4.16 13.66 16.23
CA TYR A 357 -5.43 14.08 16.84
C TYR A 357 -6.54 13.08 16.50
N PRO A 358 -7.60 12.95 17.34
CA PRO A 358 -8.64 11.94 17.15
C PRO A 358 -9.35 12.06 15.80
N ILE A 359 -9.42 10.95 15.08
CA ILE A 359 -10.15 10.83 13.81
C ILE A 359 -11.40 9.99 14.04
N GLN A 360 -12.53 10.43 13.50
CA GLN A 360 -13.74 9.63 13.31
C GLN A 360 -13.98 9.42 11.82
N ILE A 361 -14.52 8.26 11.45
CA ILE A 361 -14.73 7.89 10.06
C ILE A 361 -16.19 7.67 9.74
N SER A 362 -16.56 7.95 8.48
CA SER A 362 -17.86 7.60 7.93
C SER A 362 -17.69 7.01 6.55
N LYS A 363 -18.22 5.80 6.33
CA LYS A 363 -18.09 5.09 5.05
C LYS A 363 -19.03 5.68 4.00
N PHE A 364 -18.49 6.03 2.82
CA PHE A 364 -19.27 6.53 1.70
C PHE A 364 -19.28 5.64 0.47
N SER A 365 -18.47 4.57 0.44
CA SER A 365 -18.42 3.65 -0.71
C SER A 365 -17.90 2.27 -0.28
N GLY A 366 -18.42 1.20 -0.90
CA GLY A 366 -18.01 -0.18 -0.63
C GLY A 366 -18.83 -0.88 0.47
N PRO A 367 -18.45 -2.12 0.84
CA PRO A 367 -17.29 -2.87 0.31
C PRO A 367 -17.49 -3.38 -1.13
N TYR A 368 -16.43 -3.24 -1.94
CA TYR A 368 -16.39 -3.69 -3.33
C TYR A 368 -15.20 -4.62 -3.56
N LEU A 369 -15.47 -5.76 -4.20
CA LEU A 369 -14.43 -6.70 -4.64
C LEU A 369 -14.14 -6.47 -6.12
N SER A 370 -12.85 -6.38 -6.43
CA SER A 370 -12.34 -6.31 -7.80
C SER A 370 -11.04 -7.08 -7.92
N THR A 371 -10.62 -7.38 -9.12
CA THR A 371 -9.29 -7.92 -9.38
C THR A 371 -8.20 -7.01 -8.78
N ALA A 372 -8.34 -5.70 -8.95
CA ALA A 372 -7.39 -4.71 -8.43
C ALA A 372 -7.36 -4.67 -6.90
N SER A 373 -8.51 -4.75 -6.20
CA SER A 373 -8.54 -4.73 -4.73
C SER A 373 -7.90 -5.99 -4.14
N ILE A 374 -8.13 -7.15 -4.75
CA ILE A 374 -7.51 -8.43 -4.36
C ILE A 374 -6.00 -8.40 -4.62
N ARG A 375 -5.57 -7.88 -5.78
CA ARG A 375 -4.15 -7.73 -6.15
C ARG A 375 -3.48 -6.51 -5.52
N GLY A 376 -4.13 -5.84 -4.60
CA GLY A 376 -3.55 -4.70 -3.87
C GLY A 376 -2.27 -5.03 -3.10
N SER A 377 -2.02 -6.31 -2.79
CA SER A 377 -0.78 -6.80 -2.18
C SER A 377 -0.63 -8.30 -2.36
N LEU A 378 0.49 -8.73 -2.95
CA LEU A 378 0.85 -10.15 -3.09
C LEU A 378 2.35 -10.34 -2.84
N ASN A 379 2.73 -11.59 -2.56
CA ASN A 379 4.11 -12.04 -2.57
C ASN A 379 4.25 -13.11 -3.65
N ALA A 380 5.00 -12.80 -4.70
CA ALA A 380 5.28 -13.69 -5.83
C ALA A 380 6.65 -14.35 -5.70
N PHE A 381 6.86 -15.46 -6.41
CA PHE A 381 8.06 -16.29 -6.30
C PHE A 381 8.82 -16.27 -7.62
N SER A 382 10.15 -16.17 -7.54
CA SER A 382 10.98 -16.13 -8.74
C SER A 382 10.88 -17.42 -9.55
N ALA A 383 10.64 -17.31 -10.85
CA ALA A 383 10.67 -18.45 -11.77
C ALA A 383 12.06 -19.12 -11.86
N ARG A 384 13.10 -18.46 -11.34
CA ARG A 384 14.48 -18.97 -11.32
C ARG A 384 14.91 -19.48 -9.95
N SER A 385 14.07 -19.33 -8.91
CA SER A 385 14.39 -19.83 -7.58
C SER A 385 14.29 -21.38 -7.54
N PRO A 386 15.30 -22.07 -7.00
CA PRO A 386 15.21 -23.50 -6.70
C PRO A 386 14.41 -23.77 -5.41
N HIS A 387 13.91 -22.72 -4.73
CA HIS A 387 13.32 -22.77 -3.41
C HIS A 387 11.85 -22.27 -3.37
N VAL A 388 11.11 -22.40 -4.49
CA VAL A 388 9.72 -21.92 -4.58
C VAL A 388 8.85 -22.58 -3.50
N ASP A 389 9.02 -23.88 -3.25
CA ASP A 389 8.31 -24.61 -2.21
C ASP A 389 8.58 -24.08 -0.80
N LEU A 390 9.83 -23.73 -0.50
CA LEU A 390 10.21 -23.11 0.79
C LEU A 390 9.66 -21.68 0.90
N GLY A 391 9.63 -20.93 -0.20
CA GLY A 391 9.03 -19.62 -0.25
C GLY A 391 7.52 -19.66 0.06
N ILE A 392 6.80 -20.62 -0.52
CA ILE A 392 5.36 -20.82 -0.25
C ILE A 392 5.15 -21.25 1.21
N LYS A 393 5.97 -22.17 1.76
CA LYS A 393 5.94 -22.57 3.18
C LYS A 393 6.22 -21.39 4.13
N LEU A 394 7.08 -20.45 3.71
CA LEU A 394 7.30 -19.22 4.47
C LEU A 394 6.02 -18.37 4.54
N GLN A 395 5.27 -18.26 3.43
CA GLN A 395 3.98 -17.56 3.43
C GLN A 395 2.93 -18.27 4.29
N GLU A 396 2.92 -19.60 4.34
CA GLU A 396 2.06 -20.34 5.27
C GLU A 396 2.47 -20.10 6.73
N LEU A 397 3.76 -20.12 7.03
CA LEU A 397 4.27 -19.79 8.37
C LEU A 397 3.83 -18.41 8.83
N ILE A 398 3.93 -17.41 7.95
CA ILE A 398 3.46 -16.02 8.19
C ILE A 398 1.94 -15.98 8.43
N SER A 399 1.19 -16.88 7.81
CA SER A 399 -0.28 -16.91 7.87
C SER A 399 -0.84 -17.78 9.00
N THR A 400 -0.01 -18.58 9.66
CA THR A 400 -0.43 -19.54 10.69
C THR A 400 0.27 -19.40 12.04
N ASN A 401 1.38 -18.63 12.10
CA ASN A 401 2.16 -18.43 13.31
C ASN A 401 2.15 -16.95 13.72
N GLN A 402 1.36 -16.62 14.73
CA GLN A 402 1.20 -15.24 15.19
C GLN A 402 2.52 -14.64 15.71
N ASP A 403 3.34 -15.40 16.43
CA ASP A 403 4.61 -14.87 16.96
C ASP A 403 5.57 -14.50 15.82
N TYR A 404 5.65 -15.35 14.79
CA TYR A 404 6.43 -15.05 13.58
C TYR A 404 5.90 -13.78 12.89
N ARG A 405 4.58 -13.69 12.75
CA ARG A 405 3.94 -12.55 12.09
C ARG A 405 4.10 -11.24 12.86
N ASP A 406 4.02 -11.29 14.18
CA ASP A 406 4.22 -10.12 15.05
C ASP A 406 5.68 -9.64 15.01
N ILE A 407 6.66 -10.55 15.03
CA ILE A 407 8.08 -10.19 14.86
C ILE A 407 8.30 -9.56 13.48
N LEU A 408 7.74 -10.12 12.43
CA LEU A 408 7.87 -9.59 11.07
C LEU A 408 7.28 -8.19 10.94
N ARG A 409 6.21 -7.87 11.68
CA ARG A 409 5.54 -6.57 11.65
C ARG A 409 6.16 -5.55 12.58
N TYR A 410 6.41 -5.94 13.83
CA TYR A 410 6.74 -5.01 14.89
C TYR A 410 8.21 -5.08 15.32
N GLY A 411 8.93 -6.12 14.92
CA GLY A 411 10.27 -6.43 15.40
C GLY A 411 10.26 -7.27 16.68
N VAL A 412 11.35 -7.23 17.43
CA VAL A 412 11.59 -8.08 18.61
C VAL A 412 10.77 -7.58 19.80
N MET A 413 9.94 -8.45 20.37
CA MET A 413 9.15 -8.16 21.58
C MET A 413 10.10 -7.84 22.77
N GLY A 414 9.71 -6.86 23.58
CA GLY A 414 10.53 -6.34 24.68
C GLY A 414 11.58 -5.30 24.27
N VAL A 415 11.86 -5.17 22.96
CA VAL A 415 12.73 -4.15 22.38
C VAL A 415 11.90 -3.15 21.59
N HIS A 416 11.24 -3.61 20.54
CA HIS A 416 10.52 -2.77 19.58
C HIS A 416 9.05 -2.59 19.95
N TRP A 417 8.47 -3.54 20.67
CA TRP A 417 7.06 -3.53 21.08
C TRP A 417 6.82 -4.41 22.31
N ASN A 418 5.66 -4.23 22.93
CA ASN A 418 5.17 -5.03 24.06
C ASN A 418 3.70 -5.36 23.84
N VAL A 419 3.19 -6.36 24.57
CA VAL A 419 1.76 -6.70 24.60
C VAL A 419 1.08 -5.90 25.71
N THR A 420 -0.03 -5.22 25.40
CA THR A 420 -0.87 -4.54 26.42
C THR A 420 -1.71 -5.54 27.21
N SER A 421 -2.39 -5.07 28.28
CA SER A 421 -3.34 -5.88 29.06
C SER A 421 -4.53 -6.39 28.22
N GLU A 422 -4.87 -5.64 27.16
CA GLU A 422 -5.94 -5.95 26.20
C GLU A 422 -5.48 -6.88 25.06
N GLY A 423 -4.20 -7.28 25.04
CA GLY A 423 -3.63 -8.14 24.01
C GLY A 423 -3.19 -7.41 22.74
N LEU A 424 -3.21 -6.08 22.75
CA LEU A 424 -2.78 -5.24 21.61
C LEU A 424 -1.25 -5.13 21.57
N ALA A 425 -0.72 -4.75 20.41
CA ALA A 425 0.70 -4.44 20.25
C ALA A 425 0.95 -2.97 20.54
N HIS A 426 1.77 -2.67 21.56
CA HIS A 426 2.22 -1.32 21.87
C HIS A 426 3.65 -1.12 21.39
N ARG A 427 3.85 -0.24 20.39
CA ARG A 427 5.20 0.06 19.88
C ARG A 427 5.97 0.96 20.84
N THR A 428 7.20 0.55 21.14
CA THR A 428 8.16 1.38 21.87
C THR A 428 8.72 2.50 20.97
N GLN A 429 9.43 3.47 21.56
CA GLN A 429 10.17 4.46 20.76
C GLN A 429 11.23 3.78 19.88
N ALA A 430 11.96 2.77 20.42
CA ALA A 430 12.93 1.98 19.65
C ALA A 430 12.27 1.28 18.44
N GLY A 431 11.04 0.79 18.60
CA GLY A 431 10.29 0.18 17.51
C GLY A 431 9.88 1.18 16.42
N ARG A 432 9.52 2.40 16.80
CA ARG A 432 9.20 3.46 15.84
C ARG A 432 10.44 3.94 15.08
N ASP A 433 11.57 4.06 15.75
CA ASP A 433 12.81 4.60 15.17
C ASP A 433 13.63 3.53 14.44
N GLY A 434 13.67 2.29 14.96
CA GLY A 434 14.56 1.23 14.49
C GLY A 434 13.94 0.23 13.52
N TYR A 435 12.63 -0.03 13.63
CA TYR A 435 11.96 -1.02 12.79
C TYR A 435 10.55 -0.59 12.39
N SER A 436 10.46 0.10 11.27
CA SER A 436 9.20 0.47 10.62
C SER A 436 9.14 -0.15 9.23
N VAL A 437 8.07 -0.87 8.92
CA VAL A 437 7.87 -1.62 7.67
C VAL A 437 6.44 -1.44 7.17
N TRP A 438 6.20 -1.76 5.89
CA TRP A 438 4.85 -1.85 5.35
C TRP A 438 4.21 -3.20 5.71
N PRO A 439 3.30 -3.27 6.68
CA PRO A 439 2.76 -4.55 7.13
C PRO A 439 1.94 -5.26 6.06
N PHE A 440 1.34 -4.52 5.14
CA PHE A 440 0.57 -5.04 4.01
C PHE A 440 1.43 -5.70 2.93
N SER A 441 2.75 -5.51 2.93
CA SER A 441 3.66 -6.18 1.97
C SER A 441 4.19 -7.53 2.45
N GLN A 442 3.85 -7.96 3.67
CA GLN A 442 4.55 -9.00 4.40
C GLN A 442 3.80 -10.32 4.55
N GLY A 443 2.78 -10.62 3.76
CA GLY A 443 1.93 -11.79 3.96
C GLY A 443 0.72 -11.47 4.85
N SER A 444 0.20 -12.42 5.63
CA SER A 444 -1.05 -12.23 6.39
C SER A 444 -1.00 -11.06 7.37
N TYR A 445 -1.52 -9.89 6.96
CA TYR A 445 -1.60 -8.72 7.85
C TYR A 445 -2.59 -8.97 8.99
N ALA A 446 -3.68 -9.64 8.68
CA ALA A 446 -4.76 -9.92 9.63
C ALA A 446 -4.36 -10.85 10.79
N LEU A 447 -3.28 -11.63 10.66
CA LEU A 447 -2.82 -12.50 11.74
C LEU A 447 -2.02 -11.73 12.81
N SER A 448 -1.38 -10.59 12.47
CA SER A 448 -0.65 -9.80 13.47
C SER A 448 -1.60 -9.20 14.49
N ARG A 449 -1.13 -9.06 15.73
CA ARG A 449 -1.86 -8.30 16.75
C ARG A 449 -2.22 -6.92 16.22
N VAL A 450 -3.36 -6.41 16.66
CA VAL A 450 -3.77 -5.04 16.34
C VAL A 450 -2.91 -4.09 17.16
N GLU A 451 -2.46 -3.01 16.55
CA GLU A 451 -1.64 -1.98 17.22
C GLU A 451 -2.56 -1.06 18.03
N ASP A 452 -2.17 -0.73 19.26
CA ASP A 452 -2.86 0.26 20.05
C ASP A 452 -2.64 1.69 19.48
N ALA A 453 -3.57 2.58 19.78
CA ALA A 453 -3.45 3.99 19.42
C ALA A 453 -3.84 4.86 20.61
N GLU A 454 -3.01 5.88 20.91
CA GLU A 454 -3.28 6.80 22.01
C GLU A 454 -4.56 7.60 21.74
N GLY A 455 -5.46 7.62 22.71
CA GLY A 455 -6.73 8.38 22.63
C GLY A 455 -7.85 7.71 21.83
N VAL A 456 -7.64 6.49 21.32
CA VAL A 456 -8.65 5.73 20.56
C VAL A 456 -8.86 4.36 21.19
N THR A 457 -10.11 3.93 21.30
CA THR A 457 -10.44 2.55 21.66
C THR A 457 -10.26 1.66 20.43
N VAL A 458 -9.32 0.75 20.51
CA VAL A 458 -9.01 -0.18 19.41
C VAL A 458 -9.71 -1.52 19.68
N ASP A 459 -10.44 -2.03 18.68
CA ASP A 459 -11.03 -3.37 18.75
C ASP A 459 -9.96 -4.44 18.43
N PRO A 460 -9.60 -5.32 19.38
CA PRO A 460 -8.64 -6.40 19.10
C PRO A 460 -9.15 -7.41 18.06
N ASN A 461 -10.47 -7.47 17.82
CA ASN A 461 -11.11 -8.37 16.87
C ASN A 461 -11.47 -7.67 15.54
N MET A 462 -10.92 -6.49 15.25
CA MET A 462 -11.30 -5.69 14.08
C MET A 462 -11.24 -6.48 12.77
N TRP A 463 -10.30 -7.42 12.61
CA TRP A 463 -10.20 -8.24 11.40
C TRP A 463 -11.38 -9.21 11.22
N GLU A 464 -11.94 -9.74 12.31
CA GLU A 464 -13.16 -10.57 12.24
C GLU A 464 -14.35 -9.72 11.77
N VAL A 465 -14.45 -8.48 12.27
CA VAL A 465 -15.49 -7.53 11.84
C VAL A 465 -15.33 -7.18 10.37
N ILE A 466 -14.10 -6.87 9.92
CA ILE A 466 -13.80 -6.55 8.52
C ILE A 466 -14.22 -7.71 7.61
N PHE A 467 -13.76 -8.94 7.88
CA PHE A 467 -14.05 -10.08 7.01
C PHE A 467 -15.52 -10.50 7.05
N SER A 468 -16.20 -10.35 8.19
CA SER A 468 -17.65 -10.60 8.25
C SER A 468 -18.43 -9.60 7.38
N GLY A 469 -17.97 -8.34 7.29
CA GLY A 469 -18.55 -7.31 6.42
C GLY A 469 -18.32 -7.61 4.92
N TYR A 470 -17.32 -8.42 4.57
CA TYR A 470 -17.00 -8.75 3.18
C TYR A 470 -17.83 -9.90 2.61
N VAL A 471 -18.61 -10.60 3.45
CA VAL A 471 -19.53 -11.67 2.97
C VAL A 471 -20.54 -11.12 1.96
N ASP A 472 -20.99 -9.87 2.17
CA ASP A 472 -21.95 -9.18 1.30
C ASP A 472 -21.29 -8.17 0.35
N ALA A 473 -19.95 -8.22 0.21
CA ALA A 473 -19.23 -7.33 -0.68
C ALA A 473 -19.68 -7.51 -2.13
N LYS A 474 -19.97 -6.41 -2.80
CA LYS A 474 -20.36 -6.44 -4.21
C LYS A 474 -19.16 -6.74 -5.08
N ALA A 475 -19.32 -7.67 -6.02
CA ALA A 475 -18.30 -8.07 -6.98
C ALA A 475 -18.89 -8.10 -8.38
N THR A 476 -18.13 -7.64 -9.36
CA THR A 476 -18.44 -7.89 -10.78
C THR A 476 -17.98 -9.29 -11.17
N ARG A 477 -18.43 -9.77 -12.31
CA ARG A 477 -17.98 -11.05 -12.86
C ARG A 477 -16.59 -10.99 -13.49
N SER A 478 -15.95 -9.80 -13.47
CA SER A 478 -14.61 -9.57 -14.00
C SER A 478 -13.48 -10.04 -13.07
N ILE A 479 -13.78 -10.60 -11.89
CA ILE A 479 -12.74 -11.05 -10.95
C ILE A 479 -11.84 -12.09 -11.62
N GLY A 480 -10.53 -11.82 -11.61
CA GLY A 480 -9.51 -12.61 -12.32
C GLY A 480 -9.27 -12.17 -13.77
N PHE A 481 -10.13 -11.30 -14.32
CA PHE A 481 -9.89 -10.71 -15.64
C PHE A 481 -8.69 -9.76 -15.63
N SER A 482 -7.90 -9.82 -16.69
CA SER A 482 -6.81 -8.89 -16.96
C SER A 482 -6.86 -8.48 -18.41
N PHE A 483 -7.09 -7.19 -18.66
CA PHE A 483 -7.11 -6.66 -20.01
C PHE A 483 -5.71 -6.65 -20.63
N ASP A 484 -5.54 -7.27 -21.80
CA ASP A 484 -4.30 -7.22 -22.58
C ASP A 484 -4.37 -6.05 -23.58
N PRO A 485 -3.57 -5.00 -23.41
CA PRO A 485 -3.63 -3.81 -24.24
C PRO A 485 -2.95 -3.94 -25.61
N ILE A 486 -2.32 -5.06 -25.94
CA ILE A 486 -1.40 -5.21 -27.09
C ILE A 486 -1.99 -4.71 -28.43
N ASN A 487 -3.29 -4.88 -28.64
CA ASN A 487 -3.96 -4.47 -29.87
C ASN A 487 -4.34 -2.99 -29.92
N VAL A 488 -4.24 -2.28 -28.77
CA VAL A 488 -4.69 -0.87 -28.60
C VAL A 488 -3.74 -0.06 -27.73
N GLU A 489 -2.47 -0.50 -27.64
CA GLU A 489 -1.45 0.11 -26.76
C GLU A 489 -1.20 1.59 -27.10
N ALA A 490 -1.18 1.93 -28.38
CA ALA A 490 -0.97 3.31 -28.82
C ALA A 490 -2.13 4.24 -28.44
N GLU A 491 -3.36 3.75 -28.57
CA GLU A 491 -4.57 4.45 -28.14
C GLU A 491 -4.56 4.65 -26.62
N ILE A 492 -4.24 3.62 -25.82
CA ILE A 492 -4.16 3.72 -24.36
C ILE A 492 -3.10 4.75 -23.92
N GLY A 493 -1.93 4.77 -24.57
CA GLY A 493 -0.91 5.78 -24.31
C GLY A 493 -1.40 7.21 -24.57
N SER A 494 -2.17 7.39 -25.65
CA SER A 494 -2.80 8.69 -25.98
C SER A 494 -3.89 9.06 -24.97
N LEU A 495 -4.73 8.11 -24.59
CA LEU A 495 -5.79 8.30 -23.59
C LEU A 495 -5.24 8.60 -22.20
N GLN A 496 -4.13 7.99 -21.80
CA GLN A 496 -3.45 8.34 -20.57
C GLN A 496 -3.00 9.81 -20.56
N ALA A 497 -2.40 10.29 -21.66
CA ALA A 497 -1.98 11.69 -21.78
C ALA A 497 -3.17 12.66 -21.72
N ILE A 498 -4.32 12.30 -22.32
CA ILE A 498 -5.55 13.07 -22.24
C ILE A 498 -6.12 13.05 -20.81
N LYS A 499 -6.14 11.91 -20.15
CA LYS A 499 -6.51 11.80 -18.75
C LYS A 499 -5.65 12.73 -17.88
N ASP A 500 -4.33 12.68 -18.02
CA ASP A 500 -3.40 13.51 -17.24
C ASP A 500 -3.63 15.00 -17.47
N LYS A 501 -4.03 15.39 -18.68
CA LYS A 501 -4.38 16.77 -19.02
C LYS A 501 -5.64 17.29 -18.31
N TYR A 502 -6.65 16.46 -18.13
CA TYR A 502 -7.98 16.90 -17.69
C TYR A 502 -8.37 16.42 -16.30
N TRP A 503 -8.03 15.17 -15.95
CA TRP A 503 -8.60 14.49 -14.78
C TRP A 503 -8.17 15.11 -13.44
N GLU A 504 -6.91 15.50 -13.31
CA GLU A 504 -6.41 16.13 -12.08
C GLU A 504 -7.18 17.44 -11.80
N GLY A 505 -7.38 18.29 -12.82
CA GLY A 505 -8.14 19.52 -12.67
C GLY A 505 -9.62 19.30 -12.38
N LEU A 506 -10.23 18.29 -12.99
CA LEU A 506 -11.63 17.92 -12.75
C LEU A 506 -11.82 17.33 -11.34
N SER A 507 -10.99 16.38 -10.96
CA SER A 507 -11.14 15.67 -9.67
C SER A 507 -10.74 16.50 -8.45
N THR A 508 -9.94 17.57 -8.63
CA THR A 508 -9.67 18.59 -7.60
C THR A 508 -10.72 19.69 -7.56
N GLY A 509 -11.65 19.73 -8.54
CA GLY A 509 -12.66 20.79 -8.67
C GLY A 509 -12.13 22.09 -9.26
N THR A 510 -10.83 22.18 -9.63
CA THR A 510 -10.24 23.41 -10.21
C THR A 510 -10.75 23.69 -11.62
N PHE A 511 -11.09 22.65 -12.38
CA PHE A 511 -11.71 22.79 -13.70
C PHE A 511 -13.23 22.69 -13.59
N ASN A 512 -13.94 23.52 -14.36
CA ASN A 512 -15.39 23.44 -14.46
C ASN A 512 -15.78 22.25 -15.34
N PRO A 513 -16.49 21.23 -14.84
CA PRO A 513 -16.89 20.08 -15.63
C PRO A 513 -17.71 20.45 -16.87
N LYS A 514 -18.60 21.46 -16.77
CA LYS A 514 -19.47 21.91 -17.88
C LYS A 514 -18.68 22.44 -19.07
N ASP A 515 -17.51 23.03 -18.81
CA ASP A 515 -16.67 23.60 -19.86
C ASP A 515 -15.61 22.60 -20.37
N THR A 516 -15.32 21.55 -19.57
CA THR A 516 -14.14 20.69 -19.76
C THR A 516 -14.49 19.31 -20.31
N ILE A 517 -15.60 18.70 -19.86
CA ILE A 517 -15.95 17.30 -20.18
C ILE A 517 -16.15 17.11 -21.70
N GLU A 518 -16.82 18.03 -22.37
CA GLU A 518 -17.03 17.95 -23.83
C GLU A 518 -15.70 17.87 -24.58
N SER A 519 -14.70 18.68 -24.18
CA SER A 519 -13.38 18.66 -24.77
C SER A 519 -12.62 17.37 -24.44
N TYR A 520 -12.72 16.88 -23.19
CA TYR A 520 -12.10 15.62 -22.78
C TYR A 520 -12.64 14.45 -23.61
N VAL A 521 -13.97 14.33 -23.73
CA VAL A 521 -14.63 13.27 -24.50
C VAL A 521 -14.26 13.36 -25.99
N ALA A 522 -14.28 14.56 -26.59
CA ALA A 522 -13.94 14.74 -28.00
C ALA A 522 -12.47 14.37 -28.32
N GLU A 523 -11.52 14.71 -27.42
CA GLU A 523 -10.13 14.30 -27.57
C GLU A 523 -9.99 12.79 -27.39
N ALA A 524 -10.68 12.18 -26.41
CA ALA A 524 -10.69 10.74 -26.20
C ALA A 524 -11.27 9.97 -27.39
N GLU A 525 -12.35 10.48 -28.00
CA GLU A 525 -12.92 9.94 -29.25
C GLU A 525 -11.89 9.95 -30.39
N THR A 526 -11.20 11.09 -30.56
CA THR A 526 -10.15 11.22 -31.57
C THR A 526 -8.98 10.28 -31.32
N ALA A 527 -8.64 10.02 -30.05
CA ALA A 527 -7.60 9.09 -29.64
C ALA A 527 -8.02 7.61 -29.72
N GLY A 528 -9.30 7.31 -30.02
CA GLY A 528 -9.78 5.96 -30.28
C GLY A 528 -10.40 5.26 -29.08
N ILE A 529 -10.97 5.99 -28.09
CA ILE A 529 -11.59 5.40 -26.90
C ILE A 529 -12.60 4.30 -27.23
N ARG A 530 -13.43 4.48 -28.28
CA ARG A 530 -14.45 3.47 -28.65
C ARG A 530 -13.82 2.14 -29.08
N ARG A 531 -12.70 2.20 -29.81
CA ARG A 531 -11.94 0.99 -30.20
C ARG A 531 -11.37 0.28 -28.96
N VAL A 532 -10.88 1.06 -27.98
CA VAL A 532 -10.37 0.48 -26.72
C VAL A 532 -11.49 -0.18 -25.91
N ILE A 533 -12.68 0.46 -25.84
CA ILE A 533 -13.87 -0.13 -25.20
C ILE A 533 -14.26 -1.43 -25.91
N GLU A 534 -14.37 -1.45 -27.24
CA GLU A 534 -14.74 -2.63 -28.02
C GLU A 534 -13.75 -3.78 -27.80
N GLU A 535 -12.45 -3.52 -27.78
CA GLU A 535 -11.43 -4.53 -27.54
C GLU A 535 -11.47 -5.04 -26.08
N CYS A 536 -11.63 -4.16 -25.11
CA CYS A 536 -11.76 -4.52 -23.71
C CYS A 536 -13.03 -5.38 -23.48
N GLN A 537 -14.17 -4.98 -24.06
CA GLN A 537 -15.43 -5.73 -23.98
C GLN A 537 -15.29 -7.12 -24.62
N ARG A 538 -14.69 -7.20 -25.79
CA ARG A 538 -14.47 -8.47 -26.50
C ARG A 538 -13.66 -9.44 -25.61
N GLN A 539 -12.58 -8.98 -25.01
CA GLN A 539 -11.74 -9.81 -24.13
C GLN A 539 -12.50 -10.20 -22.85
N LEU A 540 -13.29 -9.30 -22.28
CA LEU A 540 -14.13 -9.60 -21.11
C LEU A 540 -15.19 -10.65 -21.46
N ASP A 541 -15.84 -10.54 -22.61
CA ASP A 541 -16.85 -11.51 -23.06
C ASP A 541 -16.23 -12.91 -23.29
N GLU A 542 -15.03 -12.96 -23.86
CA GLU A 542 -14.27 -14.20 -24.02
C GLU A 542 -13.91 -14.81 -22.66
N PHE A 543 -13.45 -13.99 -21.71
CA PHE A 543 -13.17 -14.43 -20.34
C PHE A 543 -14.42 -14.99 -19.67
N LEU A 544 -15.55 -14.27 -19.73
CA LEU A 544 -16.82 -14.68 -19.14
C LEU A 544 -17.40 -15.97 -19.77
N ALA A 545 -17.10 -16.23 -21.04
CA ALA A 545 -17.52 -17.47 -21.71
C ALA A 545 -16.76 -18.73 -21.23
N THR A 546 -15.65 -18.56 -20.51
CA THR A 546 -14.85 -19.66 -19.93
C THR A 546 -15.30 -20.04 -18.52
N TYR A 547 -16.15 -19.25 -17.90
CA TYR A 547 -16.75 -19.46 -16.58
C TYR A 547 -18.21 -19.90 -16.71
#